data_53442701a909e94149636f80dfcd4a34
#
_entry.id   53442701a909e94149636f80dfcd4a34
#
_cell.length_a   1.000
_cell.length_b   1.000
_cell.length_c   1.000
_cell.angle_alpha   90.00
_cell.angle_beta   90.00
_cell.angle_gamma   90.00
#
_symmetry.space_group_name_H-M   'P 1'
#
loop_
_entity.id
_entity.type
_entity.pdbx_description
1 polymer ?
#
loop_
_entity_poly.entity_id
_entity_poly.type
_entity_poly.pdbx_seq_one_letter_code
_entity_poly.pdbx_strand_id
1 'polypeptide(L)'
;VGHMVESAPDIVRRMAAEGHIVANHTYHHPDMSAISDQAAFQEELESLEALYQETVGESMPKYYRPPQGKYSVENLKQAQALGYKTILWSLAYVDWYTDNQPSAEAAYEKLLPRIHNGAIVLLHSTSQTNADILDELLTRWEEMGYTFASLDELP
;
A
#
# COMPACT_ATOMS: atom_id res chain seq x y z
N VAL A 1 -5.15 5.08 -3.90
CA VAL A 1 -5.26 6.40 -4.56
C VAL A 1 -6.60 6.53 -5.26
N GLY A 2 -7.09 7.78 -5.41
CA GLY A 2 -8.41 8.08 -6.00
C GLY A 2 -8.62 7.44 -7.36
N HIS A 3 -7.67 7.62 -8.26
CA HIS A 3 -7.75 7.06 -9.61
C HIS A 3 -8.02 5.53 -9.65
N MET A 4 -7.45 4.76 -8.74
CA MET A 4 -7.71 3.31 -8.69
C MET A 4 -9.16 3.01 -8.32
N VAL A 5 -9.73 3.74 -7.37
CA VAL A 5 -11.11 3.56 -6.93
C VAL A 5 -12.09 3.98 -8.04
N GLU A 6 -11.79 5.08 -8.74
CA GLU A 6 -12.61 5.60 -9.85
C GLU A 6 -12.58 4.67 -11.08
N SER A 7 -11.40 4.17 -11.44
CA SER A 7 -11.21 3.37 -12.66
C SER A 7 -11.60 1.90 -12.51
N ALA A 8 -11.53 1.35 -11.30
CA ALA A 8 -11.80 -0.06 -11.03
C ALA A 8 -12.62 -0.29 -9.73
N PRO A 9 -13.81 0.36 -9.59
CA PRO A 9 -14.60 0.29 -8.36
C PRO A 9 -15.02 -1.15 -8.01
N ASP A 10 -15.29 -2.00 -8.99
CA ASP A 10 -15.67 -3.40 -8.74
C ASP A 10 -14.53 -4.22 -8.13
N ILE A 11 -13.28 -3.93 -8.53
CA ILE A 11 -12.11 -4.58 -7.93
C ILE A 11 -11.96 -4.12 -6.48
N VAL A 12 -12.15 -2.82 -6.19
CA VAL A 12 -12.07 -2.30 -4.82
C VAL A 12 -13.15 -2.91 -3.92
N ARG A 13 -14.39 -3.03 -4.40
CA ARG A 13 -15.49 -3.73 -3.69
C ARG A 13 -15.12 -5.18 -3.42
N ARG A 14 -14.58 -5.87 -4.42
CA ARG A 14 -14.16 -7.25 -4.29
C ARG A 14 -13.04 -7.43 -3.28
N MET A 15 -12.02 -6.55 -3.29
CA MET A 15 -10.95 -6.59 -2.29
C MET A 15 -11.50 -6.48 -0.87
N ALA A 16 -12.40 -5.53 -0.60
CA ALA A 16 -13.04 -5.38 0.70
C ALA A 16 -13.88 -6.61 1.08
N ALA A 17 -14.69 -7.12 0.15
CA ALA A 17 -15.54 -8.29 0.38
C ALA A 17 -14.75 -9.59 0.61
N GLU A 18 -13.56 -9.72 0.06
CA GLU A 18 -12.64 -10.85 0.28
C GLU A 18 -11.77 -10.69 1.54
N GLY A 19 -11.98 -9.62 2.32
CA GLY A 19 -11.30 -9.41 3.60
C GLY A 19 -9.93 -8.75 3.51
N HIS A 20 -9.57 -8.17 2.36
CA HIS A 20 -8.35 -7.39 2.24
C HIS A 20 -8.51 -6.01 2.90
N ILE A 21 -7.46 -5.54 3.58
CA ILE A 21 -7.41 -4.18 4.12
C ILE A 21 -7.16 -3.21 2.97
N VAL A 22 -8.20 -2.49 2.55
CA VAL A 22 -8.06 -1.40 1.58
C VAL A 22 -7.83 -0.11 2.36
N ALA A 23 -6.63 0.45 2.25
CA ALA A 23 -6.18 1.55 3.09
C ALA A 23 -5.77 2.79 2.30
N ASN A 24 -5.46 3.88 3.01
CA ASN A 24 -5.26 5.20 2.43
C ASN A 24 -3.84 5.38 1.87
N HIS A 25 -3.76 5.82 0.60
CA HIS A 25 -2.52 6.22 -0.06
C HIS A 25 -2.66 7.58 -0.74
N THR A 26 -3.47 8.47 -0.14
CA THR A 26 -3.91 9.79 -0.63
C THR A 26 -4.79 9.73 -1.88
N TYR A 27 -5.48 10.82 -2.17
CA TYR A 27 -6.32 10.90 -3.37
C TYR A 27 -5.48 11.11 -4.64
N HIS A 28 -4.61 12.13 -4.66
CA HIS A 28 -3.83 12.56 -5.85
C HIS A 28 -2.38 12.06 -5.87
N HIS A 29 -1.91 11.36 -4.84
CA HIS A 29 -0.53 10.89 -4.71
C HIS A 29 0.54 12.01 -4.71
N PRO A 30 0.34 13.14 -4.00
CA PRO A 30 1.33 14.21 -3.93
C PRO A 30 2.51 13.82 -3.02
N ASP A 31 3.57 14.63 -3.04
CA ASP A 31 4.60 14.60 -2.00
C ASP A 31 4.04 15.18 -0.70
N MET A 32 3.48 14.31 0.15
CA MET A 32 2.86 14.74 1.41
C MET A 32 3.86 15.38 2.37
N SER A 33 5.16 15.09 2.25
CA SER A 33 6.18 15.70 3.11
C SER A 33 6.35 17.20 2.88
N ALA A 34 5.88 17.70 1.74
CA ALA A 34 5.88 19.11 1.40
C ALA A 34 4.61 19.86 1.87
N ILE A 35 3.59 19.14 2.37
CA ILE A 35 2.33 19.72 2.82
C ILE A 35 2.39 19.98 4.33
N SER A 36 2.63 21.24 4.70
CA SER A 36 2.66 21.67 6.11
C SER A 36 1.28 22.08 6.65
N ASP A 37 0.37 22.50 5.78
CA ASP A 37 -0.98 22.88 6.17
C ASP A 37 -1.81 21.64 6.55
N GLN A 38 -2.37 21.66 7.77
CA GLN A 38 -3.14 20.54 8.31
C GLN A 38 -4.42 20.28 7.51
N ALA A 39 -5.09 21.33 7.03
CA ALA A 39 -6.35 21.16 6.29
C ALA A 39 -6.08 20.57 4.91
N ALA A 40 -5.03 21.00 4.22
CA ALA A 40 -4.63 20.43 2.93
C ALA A 40 -4.16 18.96 3.07
N PHE A 41 -3.44 18.63 4.16
CA PHE A 41 -3.05 17.25 4.46
C PHE A 41 -4.29 16.36 4.71
N GLN A 42 -5.22 16.85 5.50
CA GLN A 42 -6.47 16.16 5.83
C GLN A 42 -7.33 15.95 4.59
N GLU A 43 -7.48 16.96 3.72
CA GLU A 43 -8.27 16.89 2.50
C GLU A 43 -7.80 15.75 1.57
N GLU A 44 -6.50 15.55 1.41
CA GLU A 44 -5.94 14.45 0.62
C GLU A 44 -6.35 13.07 1.14
N LEU A 45 -6.47 12.90 2.45
CA LEU A 45 -6.86 11.64 3.06
C LEU A 45 -8.39 11.46 3.07
N GLU A 46 -9.13 12.48 3.48
CA GLU A 46 -10.59 12.42 3.61
C GLU A 46 -11.30 12.33 2.27
N SER A 47 -10.76 12.96 1.21
CA SER A 47 -11.30 12.81 -0.14
C SER A 47 -11.27 11.36 -0.62
N LEU A 48 -10.20 10.62 -0.31
CA LEU A 48 -10.14 9.20 -0.65
C LEU A 48 -11.06 8.35 0.25
N GLU A 49 -11.19 8.68 1.54
CA GLU A 49 -12.14 8.02 2.43
C GLU A 49 -13.58 8.17 1.95
N ALA A 50 -13.96 9.39 1.56
CA ALA A 50 -15.30 9.67 1.04
C ALA A 50 -15.60 8.86 -0.23
N LEU A 51 -14.66 8.83 -1.18
CA LEU A 51 -14.79 8.04 -2.40
C LEU A 51 -14.87 6.53 -2.11
N TYR A 52 -14.08 6.03 -1.17
CA TYR A 52 -14.13 4.63 -0.75
C TYR A 52 -15.48 4.30 -0.09
N GLN A 53 -15.95 5.15 0.82
CA GLN A 53 -17.25 4.99 1.49
C GLN A 53 -18.41 4.97 0.47
N GLU A 54 -18.36 5.84 -0.55
CA GLU A 54 -19.35 5.85 -1.63
C GLU A 54 -19.28 4.56 -2.46
N THR A 55 -18.06 4.07 -2.72
CA THR A 55 -17.82 2.90 -3.55
C THR A 55 -18.17 1.58 -2.87
N VAL A 56 -17.74 1.41 -1.62
CA VAL A 56 -17.82 0.13 -0.88
C VAL A 56 -18.98 0.10 0.11
N GLY A 57 -19.41 1.26 0.62
CA GLY A 57 -20.46 1.37 1.64
C GLY A 57 -19.97 1.26 3.08
N GLU A 58 -18.66 1.15 3.29
CA GLU A 58 -18.02 0.98 4.60
C GLU A 58 -16.94 2.03 4.83
N SER A 59 -16.60 2.30 6.08
CA SER A 59 -15.52 3.22 6.43
C SER A 59 -14.16 2.61 6.06
N MET A 60 -13.26 3.43 5.50
CA MET A 60 -11.90 3.00 5.18
C MET A 60 -11.10 2.75 6.48
N PRO A 61 -10.37 1.62 6.58
CA PRO A 61 -9.44 1.38 7.68
C PRO A 61 -8.39 2.49 7.80
N LYS A 62 -8.07 2.87 9.05
CA LYS A 62 -7.17 4.00 9.34
C LYS A 62 -5.67 3.62 9.25
N TYR A 63 -5.30 2.99 8.15
CA TYR A 63 -3.91 2.80 7.75
C TYR A 63 -3.55 3.77 6.62
N TYR A 64 -2.38 4.37 6.71
CA TYR A 64 -1.90 5.35 5.74
C TYR A 64 -0.48 4.99 5.29
N ARG A 65 -0.26 4.94 3.99
CA ARG A 65 1.08 4.82 3.41
C ARG A 65 1.43 6.12 2.68
N PRO A 66 2.51 6.81 3.11
CA PRO A 66 2.93 8.04 2.43
C PRO A 66 3.30 7.77 0.97
N PRO A 67 2.83 8.58 0.00
CA PRO A 67 3.31 8.55 -1.37
C PRO A 67 4.83 8.59 -1.44
N GLN A 68 5.42 7.79 -2.32
CA GLN A 68 6.87 7.68 -2.52
C GLN A 68 7.67 7.27 -1.27
N GLY A 69 7.02 6.93 -0.16
CA GLY A 69 7.66 6.71 1.14
C GLY A 69 8.25 7.96 1.78
N LYS A 70 7.90 9.15 1.26
CA LYS A 70 8.36 10.42 1.80
C LYS A 70 7.52 10.86 2.97
N TYR A 71 8.16 11.26 4.05
CA TYR A 71 7.51 11.76 5.25
C TYR A 71 8.38 12.78 5.98
N SER A 72 7.77 13.56 6.83
CA SER A 72 8.41 14.41 7.83
C SER A 72 7.84 14.08 9.20
N VAL A 73 8.51 14.51 10.26
CA VAL A 73 7.98 14.36 11.63
C VAL A 73 6.63 15.06 11.76
N GLU A 74 6.44 16.19 11.08
CA GLU A 74 5.18 16.92 11.07
C GLU A 74 4.07 16.11 10.42
N ASN A 75 4.31 15.52 9.25
CA ASN A 75 3.31 14.70 8.57
C ASN A 75 2.94 13.43 9.36
N LEU A 76 3.88 12.82 10.06
CA LEU A 76 3.57 11.69 10.95
C LEU A 76 2.61 12.11 12.07
N LYS A 77 2.82 13.30 12.65
CA LYS A 77 1.91 13.88 13.66
C LYS A 77 0.55 14.24 13.07
N GLN A 78 0.52 14.80 11.85
CA GLN A 78 -0.72 15.13 11.15
C GLN A 78 -1.55 13.86 10.91
N ALA A 79 -0.94 12.79 10.39
CA ALA A 79 -1.61 11.51 10.19
C ALA A 79 -2.10 10.91 11.52
N GLN A 80 -1.28 10.95 12.57
CA GLN A 80 -1.64 10.46 13.90
C GLN A 80 -2.82 11.24 14.49
N ALA A 81 -2.86 12.57 14.33
CA ALA A 81 -3.96 13.41 14.81
C ALA A 81 -5.29 13.08 14.12
N LEU A 82 -5.25 12.57 12.90
CA LEU A 82 -6.43 12.08 12.14
C LEU A 82 -6.77 10.61 12.43
N GLY A 83 -6.07 9.99 13.38
CA GLY A 83 -6.30 8.61 13.81
C GLY A 83 -5.61 7.55 12.92
N TYR A 84 -4.74 7.94 12.00
CA TYR A 84 -4.05 6.98 11.13
C TYR A 84 -2.83 6.34 11.79
N LYS A 85 -2.65 5.04 11.53
CA LYS A 85 -1.37 4.36 11.67
C LYS A 85 -0.60 4.50 10.35
N THR A 86 0.56 5.16 10.39
CA THR A 86 1.42 5.29 9.20
C THR A 86 2.21 4.02 9.00
N ILE A 87 2.08 3.42 7.82
CA ILE A 87 2.75 2.17 7.44
C ILE A 87 3.83 2.46 6.41
N LEU A 88 5.05 2.05 6.70
CA LEU A 88 6.19 2.01 5.79
C LEU A 88 6.57 0.55 5.53
N TRP A 89 7.51 0.33 4.65
CA TRP A 89 7.96 -1.02 4.26
C TRP A 89 9.45 -1.21 4.52
N SER A 90 9.86 -2.45 4.70
CA SER A 90 11.26 -2.84 4.86
C SER A 90 11.84 -3.60 3.66
N LEU A 91 10.97 -4.05 2.76
CA LEU A 91 11.35 -4.77 1.56
C LEU A 91 10.55 -4.26 0.35
N ALA A 92 11.24 -3.85 -0.68
CA ALA A 92 10.70 -3.46 -1.97
C ALA A 92 11.76 -3.61 -3.07
N TYR A 93 11.34 -3.53 -4.30
CA TYR A 93 12.23 -3.43 -5.46
C TYR A 93 11.61 -2.48 -6.50
N VAL A 94 12.34 -2.18 -7.58
CA VAL A 94 11.85 -1.28 -8.63
C VAL A 94 10.90 -2.06 -9.55
N ASP A 95 9.60 -1.86 -9.36
CA ASP A 95 8.52 -2.59 -10.03
C ASP A 95 7.40 -1.69 -10.59
N TRP A 96 7.54 -0.36 -10.46
CA TRP A 96 6.48 0.60 -10.82
C TRP A 96 6.51 1.11 -12.27
N TYR A 97 7.59 0.84 -13.03
CA TYR A 97 7.66 1.22 -14.45
C TYR A 97 6.83 0.26 -15.29
N THR A 98 5.78 0.76 -15.94
CA THR A 98 4.87 -0.07 -16.74
C THR A 98 5.47 -0.46 -18.09
N ASP A 99 6.40 0.32 -18.59
CA ASP A 99 7.11 0.15 -19.87
C ASP A 99 8.49 -0.53 -19.75
N ASN A 100 8.94 -0.80 -18.54
CA ASN A 100 10.22 -1.44 -18.24
C ASN A 100 10.08 -2.40 -17.05
N GLN A 101 9.32 -3.47 -17.27
CA GLN A 101 9.07 -4.48 -16.25
C GLN A 101 10.32 -5.35 -16.02
N PRO A 102 10.71 -5.63 -14.76
CA PRO A 102 11.76 -6.60 -14.47
C PRO A 102 11.32 -8.01 -14.88
N SER A 103 12.27 -8.90 -15.18
CA SER A 103 11.95 -10.31 -15.37
C SER A 103 11.57 -10.98 -14.03
N ALA A 104 10.90 -12.14 -14.09
CA ALA A 104 10.59 -12.94 -12.91
C ALA A 104 11.85 -13.29 -12.10
N GLU A 105 12.93 -13.69 -12.79
CA GLU A 105 14.22 -14.02 -12.18
C GLU A 105 14.81 -12.82 -11.43
N ALA A 106 14.80 -11.63 -12.08
CA ALA A 106 15.31 -10.40 -11.48
C ALA A 106 14.47 -10.00 -10.24
N ALA A 107 13.15 -10.22 -10.25
CA ALA A 107 12.28 -10.00 -9.10
C ALA A 107 12.63 -10.96 -7.95
N TYR A 108 12.76 -12.26 -8.22
CA TYR A 108 13.15 -13.25 -7.20
C TYR A 108 14.53 -12.96 -6.61
N GLU A 109 15.52 -12.60 -7.42
CA GLU A 109 16.86 -12.21 -6.94
C GLU A 109 16.83 -11.01 -5.98
N LYS A 110 15.85 -10.11 -6.13
CA LYS A 110 15.69 -8.94 -5.25
C LYS A 110 14.87 -9.24 -4.00
N LEU A 111 13.88 -10.12 -4.08
CA LEU A 111 12.89 -10.34 -3.03
C LEU A 111 13.28 -11.48 -2.09
N LEU A 112 13.67 -12.66 -2.63
CA LEU A 112 13.90 -13.84 -1.81
C LEU A 112 15.04 -13.70 -0.79
N PRO A 113 16.25 -13.20 -1.13
CA PRO A 113 17.35 -13.13 -0.17
C PRO A 113 17.19 -12.01 0.86
N ARG A 114 16.21 -11.12 0.70
CA ARG A 114 16.03 -9.96 1.57
C ARG A 114 14.84 -10.08 2.50
N ILE A 115 14.06 -11.17 2.39
CA ILE A 115 12.96 -11.40 3.32
C ILE A 115 13.48 -11.63 4.73
N HIS A 116 12.74 -11.18 5.72
CA HIS A 116 13.08 -11.30 7.14
C HIS A 116 11.83 -11.30 8.00
N ASN A 117 11.93 -11.74 9.25
CA ASN A 117 10.83 -11.70 10.22
C ASN A 117 10.33 -10.26 10.43
N GLY A 118 9.02 -10.08 10.40
CA GLY A 118 8.39 -8.77 10.52
C GLY A 118 8.52 -7.88 9.28
N ALA A 119 8.88 -8.45 8.12
CA ALA A 119 8.93 -7.69 6.88
C ALA A 119 7.54 -7.17 6.48
N ILE A 120 7.47 -5.89 6.17
CA ILE A 120 6.37 -5.31 5.40
C ILE A 120 6.87 -5.15 3.98
N VAL A 121 6.24 -5.86 3.05
CA VAL A 121 6.67 -5.94 1.65
C VAL A 121 5.80 -5.03 0.79
N LEU A 122 6.43 -4.14 0.02
CA LEU A 122 5.76 -3.31 -0.96
C LEU A 122 5.93 -3.90 -2.36
N LEU A 123 4.80 -4.19 -3.00
CA LEU A 123 4.70 -4.59 -4.40
C LEU A 123 3.63 -3.72 -5.08
N HIS A 124 3.92 -3.21 -6.29
CA HIS A 124 2.96 -2.37 -7.01
C HIS A 124 2.04 -3.23 -7.89
N SER A 125 0.73 -2.96 -7.83
CA SER A 125 -0.29 -3.63 -8.64
C SER A 125 -0.24 -3.25 -10.13
N THR A 126 0.54 -2.25 -10.50
CA THR A 126 0.81 -1.87 -11.90
C THR A 126 1.86 -2.76 -12.56
N SER A 127 2.51 -3.63 -11.80
CA SER A 127 3.51 -4.57 -12.30
C SER A 127 2.87 -5.87 -12.77
N GLN A 128 2.95 -6.16 -14.06
CA GLN A 128 2.56 -7.46 -14.60
C GLN A 128 3.46 -8.56 -14.05
N THR A 129 4.76 -8.30 -13.90
CA THR A 129 5.69 -9.25 -13.29
C THR A 129 5.25 -9.66 -11.89
N ASN A 130 4.83 -8.69 -11.05
CA ASN A 130 4.32 -9.03 -9.72
C ASN A 130 3.09 -9.92 -9.78
N ALA A 131 2.15 -9.64 -10.70
CA ALA A 131 0.96 -10.47 -10.87
C ALA A 131 1.32 -11.91 -11.28
N ASP A 132 2.29 -12.06 -12.18
CA ASP A 132 2.72 -13.36 -12.71
C ASP A 132 3.47 -14.21 -11.67
N ILE A 133 4.23 -13.58 -10.77
CA ILE A 133 5.09 -14.29 -9.81
C ILE A 133 4.49 -14.43 -8.41
N LEU A 134 3.39 -13.74 -8.09
CA LEU A 134 2.93 -13.56 -6.70
C LEU A 134 2.68 -14.91 -6.01
N ASP A 135 1.98 -15.82 -6.63
CA ASP A 135 1.66 -17.14 -6.07
C ASP A 135 2.93 -17.95 -5.73
N GLU A 136 3.84 -18.03 -6.68
CA GLU A 136 5.15 -18.71 -6.50
C GLU A 136 6.01 -18.00 -5.45
N LEU A 137 6.01 -16.66 -5.41
CA LEU A 137 6.76 -15.88 -4.43
C LEU A 137 6.28 -16.15 -3.00
N LEU A 138 4.97 -16.15 -2.80
CA LEU A 138 4.37 -16.45 -1.50
C LEU A 138 4.68 -17.89 -1.07
N THR A 139 4.53 -18.86 -1.99
CA THR A 139 4.87 -20.28 -1.74
C THR A 139 6.32 -20.45 -1.31
N ARG A 140 7.26 -19.79 -2.00
CA ARG A 140 8.69 -19.86 -1.64
C ARG A 140 8.98 -19.28 -0.27
N TRP A 141 8.32 -18.19 0.12
CA TRP A 141 8.48 -17.64 1.46
C TRP A 141 7.91 -18.58 2.53
N GLU A 142 6.79 -19.27 2.27
CA GLU A 142 6.26 -20.31 3.17
C GLU A 142 7.24 -21.48 3.29
N GLU A 143 7.82 -21.96 2.20
CA GLU A 143 8.86 -23.01 2.19
C GLU A 143 10.14 -22.57 2.95
N MET A 144 10.45 -21.27 2.99
CA MET A 144 11.52 -20.70 3.81
C MET A 144 11.15 -20.56 5.29
N GLY A 145 9.91 -20.91 5.68
CA GLY A 145 9.42 -20.91 7.05
C GLY A 145 8.75 -19.61 7.49
N TYR A 146 8.43 -18.70 6.57
CA TYR A 146 7.67 -17.49 6.89
C TYR A 146 6.17 -17.77 6.89
N THR A 147 5.43 -17.01 7.68
CA THR A 147 3.98 -16.96 7.69
C THR A 147 3.51 -15.54 7.44
N PHE A 148 2.34 -15.40 6.84
CA PHE A 148 1.75 -14.10 6.55
C PHE A 148 0.78 -13.71 7.65
N ALA A 149 0.80 -12.43 8.01
CA ALA A 149 -0.08 -11.84 9.00
C ALA A 149 -0.72 -10.56 8.47
N SER A 150 -1.87 -10.21 9.00
CA SER A 150 -2.53 -8.94 8.70
C SER A 150 -1.83 -7.77 9.37
N LEU A 151 -1.97 -6.55 8.81
CA LEU A 151 -1.55 -5.31 9.47
C LEU A 151 -2.29 -5.08 10.82
N ASP A 152 -3.48 -5.68 11.00
CA ASP A 152 -4.21 -5.61 12.27
C ASP A 152 -3.51 -6.35 13.41
N GLU A 153 -2.58 -7.25 13.08
CA GLU A 153 -1.77 -8.00 14.05
C GLU A 153 -0.47 -7.27 14.44
N LEU A 154 -0.18 -6.11 13.83
CA LEU A 154 0.96 -5.29 14.21
C LEU A 154 0.75 -4.71 15.62
N PRO A 155 1.78 -4.73 16.49
CA PRO A 155 1.71 -4.21 17.85
C PRO A 155 1.45 -2.70 17.93
#